data_ad4a6d0bba6b1dedb1013d9d7576e95c
#
_entry.id   ad4a6d0bba6b1dedb1013d9d7576e95c
#
_cell.length_a   1.000
_cell.length_b   1.000
_cell.length_c   1.000
_cell.angle_alpha   90.00
_cell.angle_beta   90.00
_cell.angle_gamma   90.00
#
_symmetry.space_group_name_H-M   'P 1'
#
loop_
_entity.id
_entity.type
_entity.pdbx_description
1 polymer ?
#
loop_
_entity_poly.entity_id
_entity_poly.type
_entity_poly.pdbx_seq_one_letter_code
_entity_poly.pdbx_strand_id
1 'polypeptide(L)'
;MKPEISILMPGIRSERWTNVYNSISESTKREFELIIVGPHALPQELQESKNVKYCKDFGAPMRAANIAGALAEGKLIFSLMSDDSVFMPNVLDKAIDHLYDQEFSIKNVVMAFYKEGVNGTNKDIQSLKYFKINGSDSTKLHDVPNDWLIFNTVILYREFFDQLGGWDCSFEACPMGLTDLAIRAQKEGANVSHIEDIILDCDHMPGTTGDHAPIHYGQIEHDEPFYKLKYSRGPEGVVSCISIDNWKKAESVWSRRFK
;
A
#
# COMPACT_ATOMS: atom_id res chain seq x y z
N MET A 1 -1.66 23.21 -9.97
CA MET A 1 -1.95 22.15 -10.98
C MET A 1 -2.43 20.92 -10.23
N LYS A 2 -3.21 20.06 -10.84
CA LYS A 2 -3.55 18.77 -10.20
C LYS A 2 -2.32 17.87 -10.27
N PRO A 3 -2.00 17.10 -9.20
CA PRO A 3 -0.90 16.16 -9.24
C PRO A 3 -1.19 15.04 -10.25
N GLU A 4 -0.14 14.50 -10.84
CA GLU A 4 -0.25 13.33 -11.70
C GLU A 4 -0.38 12.05 -10.87
N ILE A 5 0.36 11.98 -9.76
CA ILE A 5 0.33 10.83 -8.86
C ILE A 5 0.19 11.25 -7.39
N SER A 6 -0.64 10.51 -6.66
CA SER A 6 -0.77 10.62 -5.20
C SER A 6 -0.04 9.45 -4.54
N ILE A 7 0.92 9.75 -3.67
CA ILE A 7 1.62 8.77 -2.84
C ILE A 7 0.88 8.69 -1.50
N LEU A 8 0.30 7.53 -1.22
CA LEU A 8 -0.51 7.30 -0.02
C LEU A 8 0.35 6.65 1.07
N MET A 9 0.56 7.34 2.18
CA MET A 9 1.47 6.89 3.24
C MET A 9 0.80 6.87 4.61
N PRO A 10 0.41 5.69 5.14
CA PRO A 10 0.22 5.53 6.57
C PRO A 10 1.57 5.70 7.28
N GLY A 11 1.69 6.68 8.16
CA GLY A 11 2.96 7.07 8.75
C GLY A 11 2.94 7.06 10.27
N ILE A 12 4.00 6.47 10.88
CA ILE A 12 4.20 6.45 12.33
C ILE A 12 5.58 6.94 12.77
N ARG A 13 6.53 7.14 11.82
CA ARG A 13 7.91 7.55 12.06
C ARG A 13 8.14 8.94 11.49
N SER A 14 7.61 9.96 12.18
CA SER A 14 7.65 11.34 11.67
C SER A 14 9.07 11.84 11.36
N GLU A 15 10.08 11.31 12.05
CA GLU A 15 11.50 11.61 11.81
C GLU A 15 12.01 11.12 10.43
N ARG A 16 11.30 10.21 9.76
CA ARG A 16 11.65 9.68 8.44
C ARG A 16 10.92 10.39 7.30
N TRP A 17 9.81 11.09 7.56
CA TRP A 17 8.92 11.59 6.51
C TRP A 17 9.57 12.60 5.56
N THR A 18 10.47 13.44 6.08
CA THR A 18 11.23 14.38 5.21
C THR A 18 12.16 13.63 4.25
N ASN A 19 12.80 12.55 4.71
CA ASN A 19 13.63 11.71 3.85
C ASN A 19 12.80 10.99 2.78
N VAL A 20 11.63 10.47 3.14
CA VAL A 20 10.68 9.87 2.19
C VAL A 20 10.27 10.90 1.14
N TYR A 21 9.85 12.10 1.54
CA TYR A 21 9.47 13.17 0.63
C TYR A 21 10.59 13.53 -0.37
N ASN A 22 11.82 13.67 0.12
CA ASN A 22 12.97 13.98 -0.72
C ASN A 22 13.22 12.85 -1.73
N SER A 23 13.14 11.59 -1.31
CA SER A 23 13.32 10.44 -2.20
C SER A 23 12.26 10.37 -3.30
N ILE A 24 11.01 10.76 -3.03
CA ILE A 24 9.98 10.88 -4.06
C ILE A 24 10.40 11.94 -5.09
N SER A 25 10.86 13.10 -4.62
CA SER A 25 11.31 14.21 -5.49
C SER A 25 12.50 13.83 -6.38
N GLU A 26 13.33 12.88 -5.94
CA GLU A 26 14.43 12.31 -6.74
C GLU A 26 13.97 11.21 -7.70
N SER A 27 12.85 10.56 -7.40
CA SER A 27 12.33 9.44 -8.17
C SER A 27 11.44 9.86 -9.34
N THR A 28 10.84 11.06 -9.29
CA THR A 28 9.97 11.58 -10.35
C THR A 28 10.19 13.06 -10.61
N LYS A 29 10.04 13.46 -11.88
CA LYS A 29 9.94 14.86 -12.34
C LYS A 29 8.50 15.31 -12.54
N ARG A 30 7.55 14.42 -12.33
CA ARG A 30 6.13 14.66 -12.49
C ARG A 30 5.57 15.37 -11.26
N GLU A 31 4.48 16.09 -11.45
CA GLU A 31 3.73 16.66 -10.34
C GLU A 31 3.17 15.57 -9.45
N PHE A 32 3.56 15.54 -8.19
CA PHE A 32 3.08 14.57 -7.21
C PHE A 32 2.51 15.24 -5.97
N GLU A 33 1.72 14.50 -5.22
CA GLU A 33 1.38 14.83 -3.84
C GLU A 33 1.71 13.64 -2.92
N LEU A 34 2.20 13.97 -1.72
CA LEU A 34 2.39 13.01 -0.64
C LEU A 34 1.28 13.21 0.39
N ILE A 35 0.51 12.17 0.66
CA ILE A 35 -0.58 12.20 1.63
C ILE A 35 -0.21 11.32 2.81
N ILE A 36 0.09 11.96 3.93
CA ILE A 36 0.52 11.32 5.17
C ILE A 36 -0.67 11.23 6.12
N VAL A 37 -0.95 10.04 6.60
CA VAL A 37 -1.99 9.82 7.62
C VAL A 37 -1.39 9.06 8.79
N GLY A 38 -1.41 9.69 9.96
CA GLY A 38 -0.80 9.10 11.15
C GLY A 38 -0.97 9.95 12.42
N PRO A 39 -0.47 9.45 13.58
CA PRO A 39 -0.75 10.08 14.87
C PRO A 39 0.18 11.24 15.24
N HIS A 40 1.34 11.36 14.57
CA HIS A 40 2.36 12.36 14.90
C HIS A 40 2.16 13.66 14.12
N ALA A 41 2.67 14.75 14.63
CA ALA A 41 2.65 16.04 13.92
C ALA A 41 3.56 15.99 12.69
N LEU A 42 3.16 16.75 11.65
CA LEU A 42 3.98 16.93 10.45
C LEU A 42 5.31 17.63 10.81
N PRO A 43 6.48 17.13 10.36
CA PRO A 43 7.76 17.80 10.51
C PRO A 43 7.72 19.23 9.96
N GLN A 44 8.47 20.14 10.60
CA GLN A 44 8.48 21.56 10.23
C GLN A 44 8.89 21.76 8.76
N GLU A 45 9.82 20.98 8.27
CA GLU A 45 10.33 21.01 6.89
C GLU A 45 9.25 20.73 5.85
N LEU A 46 8.21 19.96 6.22
CA LEU A 46 7.12 19.61 5.32
C LEU A 46 5.89 20.52 5.45
N GLN A 47 5.80 21.35 6.50
CA GLN A 47 4.62 22.18 6.75
C GLN A 47 4.35 23.22 5.65
N GLU A 48 5.41 23.70 4.98
CA GLU A 48 5.29 24.69 3.90
C GLU A 48 5.21 24.06 2.50
N SER A 49 5.33 22.73 2.42
CA SER A 49 5.28 21.99 1.16
C SER A 49 3.86 21.92 0.62
N LYS A 50 3.62 22.59 -0.52
CA LYS A 50 2.28 22.71 -1.12
C LYS A 50 1.70 21.39 -1.64
N ASN A 51 2.56 20.40 -1.86
CA ASN A 51 2.22 19.08 -2.36
C ASN A 51 2.25 17.99 -1.25
N VAL A 52 2.26 18.41 0.02
CA VAL A 52 2.09 17.50 1.16
C VAL A 52 0.72 17.76 1.79
N LYS A 53 -0.07 16.71 1.91
CA LYS A 53 -1.31 16.69 2.69
C LYS A 53 -1.09 15.85 3.93
N TYR A 54 -1.63 16.30 5.06
CA TYR A 54 -1.52 15.59 6.32
C TYR A 54 -2.89 15.46 6.98
N CYS A 55 -3.19 14.26 7.46
CA CYS A 55 -4.36 13.98 8.28
C CYS A 55 -3.95 13.24 9.55
N LYS A 56 -4.34 13.79 10.71
CA LYS A 56 -4.09 13.14 12.00
C LYS A 56 -5.10 12.04 12.23
N ASP A 57 -4.63 10.80 12.36
CA ASP A 57 -5.47 9.64 12.68
C ASP A 57 -4.69 8.65 13.56
N PHE A 58 -5.41 7.93 14.43
CA PHE A 58 -4.84 6.95 15.37
C PHE A 58 -5.27 5.52 15.04
N GLY A 59 -5.91 5.32 13.90
CA GLY A 59 -6.40 4.02 13.48
C GLY A 59 -5.32 3.09 12.93
N ALA A 60 -5.76 1.91 12.53
CA ALA A 60 -4.89 0.91 11.93
C ALA A 60 -4.34 1.35 10.57
N PRO A 61 -3.21 0.76 10.10
CA PRO A 61 -2.58 1.12 8.83
C PRO A 61 -3.53 1.11 7.63
N MET A 62 -4.42 0.11 7.51
CA MET A 62 -5.37 0.05 6.39
C MET A 62 -6.38 1.20 6.42
N ARG A 63 -6.85 1.58 7.60
CA ARG A 63 -7.69 2.76 7.76
C ARG A 63 -6.95 4.03 7.35
N ALA A 64 -5.73 4.22 7.83
CA ALA A 64 -4.90 5.38 7.50
C ALA A 64 -4.63 5.47 5.98
N ALA A 65 -4.27 4.33 5.35
CA ALA A 65 -4.08 4.27 3.91
C ALA A 65 -5.34 4.63 3.12
N ASN A 66 -6.51 4.16 3.55
CA ASN A 66 -7.77 4.45 2.87
C ASN A 66 -8.23 5.91 3.07
N ILE A 67 -7.95 6.52 4.23
CA ILE A 67 -8.13 7.97 4.43
C ILE A 67 -7.24 8.74 3.44
N ALA A 68 -5.97 8.34 3.29
CA ALA A 68 -5.08 8.96 2.31
C ALA A 68 -5.63 8.82 0.88
N GLY A 69 -6.16 7.65 0.52
CA GLY A 69 -6.82 7.42 -0.77
C GLY A 69 -8.03 8.32 -0.99
N ALA A 70 -8.87 8.50 0.03
CA ALA A 70 -10.03 9.39 -0.05
C ALA A 70 -9.65 10.89 -0.19
N LEU A 71 -8.43 11.28 0.20
CA LEU A 71 -7.90 12.64 0.06
C LEU A 71 -7.12 12.85 -1.25
N ALA A 72 -6.88 11.79 -2.00
CA ALA A 72 -6.06 11.81 -3.21
C ALA A 72 -6.74 12.59 -4.35
N GLU A 73 -5.96 13.43 -5.05
CA GLU A 73 -6.39 14.20 -6.20
C GLU A 73 -5.65 13.82 -7.49
N GLY A 74 -4.56 13.06 -7.39
CA GLY A 74 -3.76 12.60 -8.51
C GLY A 74 -4.56 11.72 -9.47
N LYS A 75 -4.12 11.67 -10.72
CA LYS A 75 -4.68 10.75 -11.73
C LYS A 75 -4.31 9.30 -11.38
N LEU A 76 -3.12 9.11 -10.84
CA LEU A 76 -2.57 7.84 -10.42
C LEU A 76 -2.43 7.78 -8.90
N ILE A 77 -2.37 6.57 -8.38
CA ILE A 77 -2.09 6.29 -6.97
C ILE A 77 -0.88 5.36 -6.88
N PHE A 78 0.02 5.65 -5.95
CA PHE A 78 1.01 4.72 -5.43
C PHE A 78 0.77 4.47 -3.95
N SER A 79 0.73 3.20 -3.57
CA SER A 79 0.58 2.78 -2.17
C SER A 79 1.94 2.61 -1.52
N LEU A 80 2.37 3.57 -0.72
CA LEU A 80 3.56 3.47 0.11
C LEU A 80 3.16 3.01 1.50
N MET A 81 3.14 1.70 1.73
CA MET A 81 2.58 1.12 2.96
C MET A 81 3.52 1.15 4.16
N SER A 82 4.73 1.67 4.00
CA SER A 82 5.69 1.82 5.09
C SER A 82 6.52 3.09 4.94
N ASP A 83 6.52 3.91 5.98
CA ASP A 83 7.30 5.13 6.07
C ASP A 83 8.78 4.92 6.46
N ASP A 84 9.23 3.67 6.49
CA ASP A 84 10.64 3.28 6.54
C ASP A 84 11.24 2.97 5.15
N SER A 85 10.48 3.24 4.09
CA SER A 85 10.88 3.01 2.70
C SER A 85 11.26 4.31 2.02
N VAL A 86 12.29 4.25 1.18
CA VAL A 86 12.68 5.36 0.30
C VAL A 86 12.59 4.95 -1.17
N PHE A 87 12.22 5.90 -2.02
CA PHE A 87 12.16 5.66 -3.46
C PHE A 87 13.54 5.67 -4.08
N MET A 88 13.74 4.78 -5.06
CA MET A 88 14.96 4.78 -5.87
C MET A 88 14.89 5.90 -6.93
N PRO A 89 16.02 6.57 -7.24
CA PRO A 89 16.03 7.69 -8.18
C PRO A 89 15.51 7.32 -9.58
N ASN A 90 14.67 8.18 -10.16
CA ASN A 90 14.10 8.06 -11.52
C ASN A 90 13.25 6.81 -11.81
N VAL A 91 12.95 5.98 -10.83
CA VAL A 91 12.22 4.72 -11.07
C VAL A 91 10.70 4.94 -11.09
N LEU A 92 10.20 5.90 -10.34
CA LEU A 92 8.77 6.21 -10.36
C LEU A 92 8.33 6.71 -11.75
N ASP A 93 9.16 7.54 -12.41
CA ASP A 93 8.90 7.97 -13.79
C ASP A 93 8.85 6.79 -14.76
N LYS A 94 9.82 5.86 -14.67
CA LYS A 94 9.83 4.65 -15.53
C LYS A 94 8.57 3.80 -15.35
N ALA A 95 8.11 3.64 -14.13
CA ALA A 95 6.91 2.86 -13.85
C ALA A 95 5.64 3.54 -14.40
N ILE A 96 5.57 4.87 -14.31
CA ILE A 96 4.46 5.64 -14.89
C ILE A 96 4.51 5.62 -16.41
N ASP A 97 5.71 5.77 -17.03
CA ASP A 97 5.88 5.66 -18.47
C ASP A 97 5.45 4.27 -18.96
N HIS A 98 5.86 3.20 -18.28
CA HIS A 98 5.42 1.84 -18.60
C HIS A 98 3.90 1.67 -18.53
N LEU A 99 3.22 2.33 -17.57
CA LEU A 99 1.75 2.34 -17.50
C LEU A 99 1.12 3.04 -18.69
N TYR A 100 1.70 4.15 -19.15
CA TYR A 100 1.18 4.95 -20.26
C TYR A 100 1.48 4.37 -21.64
N ASP A 101 2.53 3.58 -21.78
CA ASP A 101 2.89 2.88 -23.01
C ASP A 101 1.94 1.72 -23.34
N GLN A 102 1.13 1.28 -22.38
CA GLN A 102 0.10 0.28 -22.61
C GLN A 102 -1.13 0.85 -23.33
N GLU A 103 -1.87 0.01 -24.04
CA GLU A 103 -3.20 0.38 -24.50
C GLU A 103 -4.04 0.86 -23.30
N PHE A 104 -4.64 2.04 -23.44
CA PHE A 104 -5.31 2.69 -22.33
C PHE A 104 -6.46 1.87 -21.76
N SER A 105 -6.38 1.57 -20.49
CA SER A 105 -7.47 1.07 -19.65
C SER A 105 -7.27 1.60 -18.24
N ILE A 106 -8.34 2.06 -17.60
CA ILE A 106 -8.29 2.43 -16.18
C ILE A 106 -7.94 1.24 -15.27
N LYS A 107 -8.07 0.00 -15.79
CA LYS A 107 -7.75 -1.24 -15.09
C LYS A 107 -6.29 -1.67 -15.26
N ASN A 108 -5.48 -0.90 -15.98
CA ASN A 108 -4.04 -1.15 -16.03
C ASN A 108 -3.40 -0.86 -14.68
N VAL A 109 -2.55 -1.79 -14.28
CA VAL A 109 -1.82 -1.77 -13.00
C VAL A 109 -0.36 -2.10 -13.29
N VAL A 110 0.55 -1.31 -12.73
CA VAL A 110 1.99 -1.57 -12.83
C VAL A 110 2.55 -1.87 -11.46
N MET A 111 3.36 -2.89 -11.39
CA MET A 111 4.15 -3.25 -10.21
C MET A 111 5.64 -3.11 -10.51
N ALA A 112 6.43 -2.93 -9.47
CA ALA A 112 7.88 -2.87 -9.55
C ALA A 112 8.52 -3.76 -8.49
N PHE A 113 9.80 -4.06 -8.65
CA PHE A 113 10.57 -4.75 -7.62
C PHE A 113 10.90 -3.78 -6.47
N TYR A 114 11.21 -4.32 -5.30
CA TYR A 114 11.68 -3.54 -4.17
C TYR A 114 12.71 -4.32 -3.36
N LYS A 115 13.56 -3.61 -2.64
CA LYS A 115 14.45 -4.21 -1.63
C LYS A 115 13.79 -4.21 -0.28
N GLU A 116 13.97 -5.27 0.46
CA GLU A 116 13.42 -5.41 1.80
C GLU A 116 14.46 -6.05 2.73
N GLY A 117 14.67 -5.47 3.87
CA GLY A 117 15.57 -5.99 4.91
C GLY A 117 15.17 -5.47 6.29
N VAL A 118 15.91 -5.88 7.29
CA VAL A 118 15.68 -5.51 8.68
C VAL A 118 16.92 -4.82 9.25
N ASN A 119 16.75 -3.63 9.83
CA ASN A 119 17.82 -2.82 10.43
C ASN A 119 19.01 -2.59 9.48
N GLY A 120 18.74 -2.30 8.21
CA GLY A 120 19.77 -2.03 7.21
C GLY A 120 20.58 -3.25 6.75
N THR A 121 20.22 -4.44 7.19
CA THR A 121 20.96 -5.68 6.90
C THR A 121 20.13 -6.65 6.05
N ASN A 122 20.84 -7.58 5.36
CA ASN A 122 20.21 -8.70 4.64
C ASN A 122 19.06 -8.26 3.70
N LYS A 123 19.30 -7.19 2.93
CA LYS A 123 18.28 -6.70 1.99
C LYS A 123 18.19 -7.61 0.76
N ASP A 124 17.06 -8.29 0.67
CA ASP A 124 16.71 -9.11 -0.49
C ASP A 124 15.86 -8.32 -1.48
N ILE A 125 16.03 -8.62 -2.78
CA ILE A 125 15.16 -8.09 -3.83
C ILE A 125 13.89 -8.91 -3.85
N GLN A 126 12.77 -8.22 -3.66
CA GLN A 126 11.45 -8.80 -3.75
C GLN A 126 10.87 -8.50 -5.14
N SER A 127 10.53 -9.55 -5.85
CA SER A 127 9.83 -9.49 -7.14
C SER A 127 8.33 -9.64 -6.95
N LEU A 128 7.62 -9.96 -8.02
CA LEU A 128 6.19 -10.29 -7.96
C LEU A 128 5.95 -11.46 -7.01
N LYS A 129 4.98 -11.31 -6.13
CA LYS A 129 4.54 -12.36 -5.20
C LYS A 129 3.14 -12.82 -5.57
N TYR A 130 2.97 -14.14 -5.61
CA TYR A 130 1.69 -14.79 -5.79
C TYR A 130 1.23 -15.40 -4.46
N PHE A 131 -0.08 -15.57 -4.30
CA PHE A 131 -0.64 -16.24 -3.13
C PHE A 131 -1.83 -17.12 -3.51
N LYS A 132 -2.09 -18.13 -2.67
CA LYS A 132 -3.25 -19.01 -2.79
C LYS A 132 -4.37 -18.58 -1.87
N ILE A 133 -5.61 -18.72 -2.34
CA ILE A 133 -6.79 -18.46 -1.54
C ILE A 133 -7.27 -19.72 -0.79
N ASN A 134 -7.01 -20.90 -1.30
CA ASN A 134 -7.55 -22.16 -0.77
C ASN A 134 -6.61 -22.93 0.16
N GLY A 135 -5.55 -22.32 0.65
CA GLY A 135 -4.65 -22.97 1.61
C GLY A 135 -5.04 -22.65 3.05
N SER A 136 -5.12 -23.66 3.88
CA SER A 136 -5.26 -23.51 5.33
C SER A 136 -4.03 -22.86 5.99
N ASP A 137 -3.03 -22.50 5.21
CA ASP A 137 -1.78 -21.95 5.67
C ASP A 137 -1.47 -20.67 4.91
N SER A 138 -1.82 -19.54 5.50
CA SER A 138 -1.54 -18.19 4.97
C SER A 138 -0.04 -17.89 4.89
N THR A 139 0.81 -18.74 5.46
CA THR A 139 2.28 -18.60 5.40
C THR A 139 2.88 -19.33 4.20
N LYS A 140 2.12 -20.19 3.53
CA LYS A 140 2.56 -20.88 2.30
C LYS A 140 2.00 -20.17 1.08
N LEU A 141 2.58 -19.05 0.78
CA LEU A 141 2.21 -18.15 -0.30
C LEU A 141 2.82 -18.53 -1.66
N HIS A 142 3.15 -19.77 -1.94
CA HIS A 142 3.81 -20.13 -3.20
C HIS A 142 3.37 -21.51 -3.71
N ASP A 143 3.21 -21.59 -5.02
CA ASP A 143 3.10 -22.80 -5.88
C ASP A 143 1.69 -23.33 -6.18
N VAL A 144 0.83 -22.55 -6.90
CA VAL A 144 -0.22 -23.16 -7.75
C VAL A 144 -0.63 -22.29 -8.94
N PRO A 145 -0.92 -22.91 -10.10
CA PRO A 145 -1.57 -22.27 -11.25
C PRO A 145 -2.91 -21.66 -10.81
N ASN A 146 -3.16 -20.42 -11.21
CA ASN A 146 -4.27 -19.53 -10.81
C ASN A 146 -4.02 -18.73 -9.53
N ASP A 147 -2.77 -18.43 -9.25
CA ASP A 147 -2.40 -17.56 -8.15
C ASP A 147 -2.74 -16.09 -8.45
N TRP A 148 -3.09 -15.39 -7.40
CA TRP A 148 -3.36 -13.96 -7.45
C TRP A 148 -2.09 -13.19 -7.09
N LEU A 149 -1.78 -12.14 -7.85
CA LEU A 149 -0.66 -11.26 -7.55
C LEU A 149 -0.95 -10.42 -6.31
N ILE A 150 0.03 -10.22 -5.44
CA ILE A 150 -0.05 -9.30 -4.29
C ILE A 150 0.41 -7.91 -4.74
N PHE A 151 -0.32 -6.87 -4.35
CA PHE A 151 -0.02 -5.48 -4.68
C PHE A 151 0.89 -4.82 -3.64
N ASN A 152 2.17 -5.19 -3.58
CA ASN A 152 3.13 -4.60 -2.63
C ASN A 152 3.61 -3.20 -3.06
N THR A 153 3.96 -3.03 -4.34
CA THR A 153 4.43 -1.78 -4.92
C THR A 153 3.64 -1.49 -6.17
N VAL A 154 2.48 -0.87 -6.01
CA VAL A 154 1.51 -0.77 -7.09
C VAL A 154 1.26 0.67 -7.50
N ILE A 155 1.23 0.90 -8.83
CA ILE A 155 0.70 2.10 -9.46
C ILE A 155 -0.56 1.73 -10.21
N LEU A 156 -1.64 2.43 -9.95
CA LEU A 156 -2.91 2.24 -10.64
C LEU A 156 -3.64 3.57 -10.83
N TYR A 157 -4.62 3.59 -11.73
CA TYR A 157 -5.48 4.75 -11.90
C TYR A 157 -6.35 4.96 -10.66
N ARG A 158 -6.41 6.22 -10.17
CA ARG A 158 -7.26 6.58 -9.03
C ARG A 158 -8.72 6.23 -9.28
N GLU A 159 -9.21 6.43 -10.51
CA GLU A 159 -10.58 6.07 -10.88
C GLU A 159 -10.87 4.58 -10.62
N PHE A 160 -9.94 3.69 -10.96
CA PHE A 160 -10.10 2.26 -10.68
C PHE A 160 -10.01 1.95 -9.19
N PHE A 161 -9.08 2.59 -8.47
CA PHE A 161 -8.98 2.48 -7.02
C PHE A 161 -10.28 2.92 -6.32
N ASP A 162 -10.87 4.03 -6.76
CA ASP A 162 -12.15 4.54 -6.22
C ASP A 162 -13.31 3.58 -6.53
N GLN A 163 -13.37 2.98 -7.73
CA GLN A 163 -14.36 1.96 -8.09
C GLN A 163 -14.26 0.72 -7.21
N LEU A 164 -13.04 0.28 -6.89
CA LEU A 164 -12.80 -0.82 -5.95
C LEU A 164 -13.16 -0.45 -4.51
N GLY A 165 -13.24 0.86 -4.20
CA GLY A 165 -13.47 1.38 -2.86
C GLY A 165 -12.22 1.39 -1.99
N GLY A 166 -11.05 1.40 -2.59
CA GLY A 166 -9.77 1.38 -1.90
C GLY A 166 -9.52 0.09 -1.11
N TRP A 167 -8.81 0.21 0.00
CA TRP A 167 -8.59 -0.92 0.90
C TRP A 167 -9.82 -1.21 1.76
N ASP A 168 -10.02 -2.49 2.07
CA ASP A 168 -11.01 -2.89 3.07
C ASP A 168 -10.46 -2.65 4.48
N CYS A 169 -11.00 -1.63 5.14
CA CYS A 169 -10.60 -1.23 6.49
C CYS A 169 -11.12 -2.19 7.58
N SER A 170 -11.76 -3.30 7.19
CA SER A 170 -11.96 -4.44 8.08
C SER A 170 -10.67 -5.18 8.37
N PHE A 171 -9.64 -5.02 7.51
CA PHE A 171 -8.26 -5.41 7.82
C PHE A 171 -7.55 -4.29 8.57
N GLU A 172 -6.61 -4.65 9.42
CA GLU A 172 -5.81 -3.70 10.21
C GLU A 172 -4.41 -3.53 9.65
N ALA A 173 -3.75 -4.64 9.29
CA ALA A 173 -2.37 -4.68 8.84
C ALA A 173 -2.24 -4.78 7.31
N CYS A 174 -1.10 -4.31 6.80
CA CYS A 174 -0.83 -4.23 5.38
C CYS A 174 -0.91 -5.58 4.65
N PRO A 175 -0.31 -6.69 5.12
CA PRO A 175 -0.20 -7.90 4.30
C PRO A 175 -1.55 -8.43 3.77
N MET A 176 -2.55 -8.54 4.65
CA MET A 176 -3.87 -9.04 4.24
C MET A 176 -4.67 -7.98 3.48
N GLY A 177 -4.55 -6.72 3.84
CA GLY A 177 -5.20 -5.61 3.13
C GLY A 177 -4.71 -5.45 1.69
N LEU A 178 -3.40 -5.57 1.45
CA LEU A 178 -2.81 -5.53 0.11
C LEU A 178 -3.25 -6.75 -0.73
N THR A 179 -3.30 -7.91 -0.09
CA THR A 179 -3.78 -9.15 -0.71
C THR A 179 -5.25 -9.04 -1.12
N ASP A 180 -6.09 -8.51 -0.24
CA ASP A 180 -7.52 -8.31 -0.51
C ASP A 180 -7.76 -7.34 -1.68
N LEU A 181 -7.09 -6.19 -1.70
CA LEU A 181 -7.19 -5.24 -2.81
C LEU A 181 -6.76 -5.88 -4.13
N ALA A 182 -5.65 -6.64 -4.11
CA ALA A 182 -5.14 -7.32 -5.29
C ALA A 182 -6.14 -8.35 -5.86
N ILE A 183 -6.78 -9.15 -5.00
CA ILE A 183 -7.82 -10.09 -5.42
C ILE A 183 -8.99 -9.35 -6.04
N ARG A 184 -9.49 -8.31 -5.35
CA ARG A 184 -10.66 -7.54 -5.83
C ARG A 184 -10.37 -6.88 -7.17
N ALA A 185 -9.19 -6.29 -7.34
CA ALA A 185 -8.77 -5.68 -8.60
C ALA A 185 -8.68 -6.71 -9.73
N GLN A 186 -8.05 -7.85 -9.51
CA GLN A 186 -7.89 -8.90 -10.51
C GLN A 186 -9.24 -9.56 -10.87
N LYS A 187 -10.16 -9.71 -9.91
CA LYS A 187 -11.55 -10.11 -10.20
C LYS A 187 -12.27 -9.13 -11.13
N GLU A 188 -12.03 -7.84 -10.95
CA GLU A 188 -12.59 -6.79 -11.82
C GLU A 188 -11.84 -6.67 -13.15
N GLY A 189 -10.89 -7.55 -13.42
CA GLY A 189 -10.16 -7.62 -14.69
C GLY A 189 -8.98 -6.65 -14.74
N ALA A 190 -8.29 -6.41 -13.63
CA ALA A 190 -7.05 -5.66 -13.64
C ALA A 190 -6.03 -6.30 -14.58
N ASN A 191 -5.48 -5.49 -15.50
CA ASN A 191 -4.37 -5.87 -16.37
C ASN A 191 -3.07 -5.51 -15.65
N VAL A 192 -2.44 -6.51 -15.02
CA VAL A 192 -1.24 -6.33 -14.20
C VAL A 192 0.00 -6.56 -15.05
N SER A 193 0.83 -5.54 -15.15
CA SER A 193 2.16 -5.59 -15.74
C SER A 193 3.22 -5.22 -14.70
N HIS A 194 4.50 -5.36 -15.04
CA HIS A 194 5.58 -5.03 -14.12
C HIS A 194 6.81 -4.49 -14.85
N ILE A 195 7.61 -3.75 -14.10
CA ILE A 195 8.98 -3.40 -14.45
C ILE A 195 9.94 -4.11 -13.50
N GLU A 196 11.13 -4.46 -13.98
CA GLU A 196 12.16 -5.16 -13.18
C GLU A 196 13.05 -4.18 -12.39
N ASP A 197 12.81 -2.88 -12.54
CA ASP A 197 13.50 -1.87 -11.74
C ASP A 197 13.05 -1.94 -10.27
N ILE A 198 13.99 -1.66 -9.37
CA ILE A 198 13.72 -1.58 -7.93
C ILE A 198 13.17 -0.18 -7.64
N ILE A 199 11.92 -0.08 -7.20
CA ILE A 199 11.27 1.21 -6.94
C ILE A 199 11.46 1.70 -5.51
N LEU A 200 11.53 0.78 -4.53
CA LEU A 200 11.69 1.09 -3.11
C LEU A 200 12.88 0.36 -2.49
N ASP A 201 13.50 1.01 -1.53
CA ASP A 201 14.41 0.41 -0.56
C ASP A 201 13.75 0.48 0.83
N CYS A 202 13.30 -0.67 1.33
CA CYS A 202 12.57 -0.79 2.60
C CYS A 202 13.51 -1.32 3.70
N ASP A 203 13.49 -0.66 4.85
CA ASP A 203 14.30 -1.01 6.01
C ASP A 203 13.41 -1.22 7.25
N HIS A 204 12.87 -2.41 7.37
CA HIS A 204 11.91 -2.73 8.42
C HIS A 204 12.56 -2.87 9.80
N MET A 205 11.78 -2.57 10.83
CA MET A 205 12.05 -3.00 12.19
C MET A 205 11.67 -4.48 12.36
N PRO A 206 12.27 -5.19 13.34
CA PRO A 206 11.85 -6.56 13.61
C PRO A 206 10.34 -6.69 13.88
N GLY A 207 9.66 -7.64 13.24
CA GLY A 207 8.20 -7.79 13.29
C GLY A 207 7.61 -8.09 14.68
N THR A 208 8.45 -8.52 15.65
CA THR A 208 8.00 -8.87 17.00
C THR A 208 8.40 -7.84 18.06
N THR A 209 9.09 -6.77 17.67
CA THR A 209 9.60 -5.74 18.59
C THR A 209 9.36 -4.34 18.04
N GLY A 210 9.50 -3.35 18.89
CA GLY A 210 9.38 -1.95 18.51
C GLY A 210 8.01 -1.59 17.97
N ASP A 211 7.98 -0.70 17.00
CA ASP A 211 6.77 -0.16 16.39
C ASP A 211 6.08 -1.11 15.40
N HIS A 212 6.76 -2.18 14.96
CA HIS A 212 6.17 -3.25 14.14
C HIS A 212 5.39 -4.29 14.94
N ALA A 213 5.61 -4.40 16.24
CA ALA A 213 4.90 -5.38 17.07
C ALA A 213 3.37 -5.26 16.97
N PRO A 214 2.77 -4.05 17.01
CA PRO A 214 1.33 -3.91 16.83
C PRO A 214 0.82 -4.40 15.48
N ILE A 215 1.60 -4.22 14.40
CA ILE A 215 1.27 -4.69 13.05
C ILE A 215 1.27 -6.23 13.03
N HIS A 216 2.29 -6.85 13.60
CA HIS A 216 2.39 -8.30 13.71
C HIS A 216 1.23 -8.90 14.49
N TYR A 217 0.88 -8.32 15.65
CA TYR A 217 -0.30 -8.76 16.43
C TYR A 217 -1.61 -8.53 15.67
N GLY A 218 -1.78 -7.41 15.00
CA GLY A 218 -2.95 -7.15 14.16
C GLY A 218 -3.09 -8.18 13.05
N GLN A 219 -1.99 -8.54 12.40
CA GLN A 219 -1.99 -9.57 11.38
C GLN A 219 -2.42 -10.94 11.94
N ILE A 220 -1.78 -11.43 13.00
CA ILE A 220 -2.00 -12.79 13.50
C ILE A 220 -3.33 -12.92 14.24
N GLU A 221 -3.63 -11.96 15.13
CA GLU A 221 -4.80 -12.07 16.04
C GLU A 221 -6.12 -11.68 15.36
N HIS A 222 -6.06 -10.82 14.32
CA HIS A 222 -7.25 -10.29 13.67
C HIS A 222 -7.32 -10.63 12.18
N ASP A 223 -6.32 -10.22 11.39
CA ASP A 223 -6.44 -10.22 9.93
C ASP A 223 -6.42 -11.63 9.34
N GLU A 224 -5.56 -12.53 9.82
CA GLU A 224 -5.50 -13.90 9.31
C GLU A 224 -6.79 -14.68 9.56
N PRO A 225 -7.39 -14.68 10.76
CA PRO A 225 -8.70 -15.30 10.99
C PRO A 225 -9.80 -14.67 10.14
N PHE A 226 -9.81 -13.32 10.03
CA PHE A 226 -10.79 -12.63 9.22
C PHE A 226 -10.63 -12.94 7.73
N TYR A 227 -9.40 -12.97 7.21
CA TYR A 227 -9.09 -13.33 5.83
C TYR A 227 -9.56 -14.76 5.51
N LYS A 228 -9.27 -15.73 6.38
CA LYS A 228 -9.74 -17.12 6.24
C LYS A 228 -11.26 -17.21 6.17
N LEU A 229 -11.97 -16.43 6.98
CA LEU A 229 -13.42 -16.35 6.96
C LEU A 229 -13.93 -15.70 5.66
N LYS A 230 -13.42 -14.54 5.29
CA LYS A 230 -13.82 -13.78 4.10
C LYS A 230 -13.65 -14.59 2.82
N TYR A 231 -12.55 -15.33 2.70
CA TYR A 231 -12.21 -16.13 1.54
C TYR A 231 -12.52 -17.64 1.69
N SER A 232 -13.31 -18.03 2.68
CA SER A 232 -13.66 -19.44 2.93
C SER A 232 -14.37 -20.13 1.76
N ARG A 233 -15.02 -19.36 0.89
CA ARG A 233 -15.70 -19.83 -0.34
C ARG A 233 -14.92 -19.48 -1.61
N GLY A 234 -13.65 -19.14 -1.49
CA GLY A 234 -12.83 -18.63 -2.58
C GLY A 234 -13.14 -17.19 -2.97
N PRO A 235 -12.42 -16.66 -3.97
CA PRO A 235 -12.56 -15.26 -4.40
C PRO A 235 -13.93 -14.94 -4.96
N GLU A 236 -14.60 -15.90 -5.58
CA GLU A 236 -15.90 -15.69 -6.24
C GLU A 236 -17.00 -15.24 -5.27
N GLY A 237 -16.91 -15.66 -4.01
CA GLY A 237 -17.84 -15.25 -2.95
C GLY A 237 -17.62 -13.84 -2.39
N VAL A 238 -16.56 -13.16 -2.80
CA VAL A 238 -16.19 -11.85 -2.24
C VAL A 238 -16.66 -10.70 -3.14
N VAL A 239 -17.23 -9.68 -2.54
CA VAL A 239 -17.62 -8.43 -3.23
C VAL A 239 -16.36 -7.67 -3.62
N SER A 240 -16.19 -7.39 -4.92
CA SER A 240 -15.00 -6.71 -5.44
C SER A 240 -15.00 -5.21 -5.19
N CYS A 241 -16.17 -4.57 -5.34
CA CYS A 241 -16.33 -3.13 -5.17
C CYS A 241 -17.00 -2.82 -3.84
N ILE A 242 -16.28 -2.13 -2.96
CA ILE A 242 -16.77 -1.67 -1.66
C ILE A 242 -16.85 -0.13 -1.66
N SER A 243 -17.29 0.48 -0.57
CA SER A 243 -17.30 1.95 -0.49
C SER A 243 -15.91 2.49 -0.17
N ILE A 244 -15.45 3.53 -0.88
CA ILE A 244 -14.22 4.26 -0.52
C ILE A 244 -14.30 4.87 0.88
N ASP A 245 -15.50 5.12 1.36
CA ASP A 245 -15.79 5.64 2.72
C ASP A 245 -15.83 4.55 3.81
N ASN A 246 -15.43 3.30 3.49
CA ASN A 246 -15.46 2.20 4.46
C ASN A 246 -14.60 2.48 5.71
N TRP A 247 -13.57 3.32 5.59
CA TRP A 247 -12.77 3.78 6.71
C TRP A 247 -13.58 4.48 7.81
N LYS A 248 -14.71 5.11 7.48
CA LYS A 248 -15.61 5.77 8.46
C LYS A 248 -16.27 4.80 9.43
N LYS A 249 -16.33 3.52 9.06
CA LYS A 249 -16.87 2.43 9.88
C LYS A 249 -15.79 1.64 10.62
N ALA A 250 -14.52 1.84 10.27
CA ALA A 250 -13.41 1.19 10.95
C ALA A 250 -13.11 1.86 12.30
N GLU A 251 -12.46 1.13 13.19
CA GLU A 251 -12.07 1.65 14.48
C GLU A 251 -11.18 2.89 14.35
N SER A 252 -11.50 3.96 15.07
CA SER A 252 -10.74 5.21 15.01
C SER A 252 -9.51 5.22 15.91
N VAL A 253 -9.41 4.25 16.84
CA VAL A 253 -8.24 4.07 17.72
C VAL A 253 -7.77 2.62 17.60
N TRP A 254 -6.52 2.45 17.16
CA TRP A 254 -5.94 1.12 17.06
C TRP A 254 -5.33 0.66 18.38
N SER A 255 -6.11 -0.07 19.17
CA SER A 255 -5.73 -0.50 20.53
C SER A 255 -4.49 -1.40 20.59
N ARG A 256 -4.18 -2.16 19.52
CA ARG A 256 -2.98 -3.00 19.45
C ARG A 256 -1.67 -2.23 19.45
N ARG A 257 -1.72 -0.95 19.06
CA ARG A 257 -0.55 -0.06 19.10
C ARG A 257 -0.06 0.22 20.52
N PHE A 258 -0.95 0.10 21.50
CA PHE A 258 -0.67 0.47 22.88
C PHE A 258 -0.54 -0.74 23.81
N LYS A 259 -0.44 -1.95 23.27
CA LYS A 259 -0.21 -3.18 24.02
C LYS A 259 1.25 -3.35 24.42
#